data_5bb2732a87d6bc77119f2de8e114d748
#
_entry.id   5bb2732a87d6bc77119f2de8e114d748
#
_cell.length_a   1.000
_cell.length_b   1.000
_cell.length_c   1.000
_cell.angle_alpha   90.00
_cell.angle_beta   90.00
_cell.angle_gamma   90.00
#
_symmetry.space_group_name_H-M   'P 1'
#
loop_
_entity.id
_entity.type
_entity.pdbx_description
1 polymer ?
#
loop_
_entity_poly.entity_id
_entity_poly.type
_entity_poly.pdbx_seq_one_letter_code
_entity_poly.pdbx_strand_id
1 'polypeptide(L)'
;LEFEDLPAGFDGYQITQISDIHSGSFDNKDKIEYAVNLVNEQLSDVIMFTGDMVNSQSKEMRPWKSTFSKLKAKDGVFSILGNHDYGDYMRWPSDEAKSENFQELLDIQKDMGFDLLRNESRFIEKDGERLAIIGVENWGKGFKQKGDLSLASSKVEPNDYKILQSNDL
;
A
#
# COMPACT_ATOMS: atom_id res chain seq x y z
N LEU A 1 8.66 -15.39 -11.52
CA LEU A 1 10.04 -14.93 -11.25
C LEU A 1 10.75 -16.03 -10.47
N GLU A 2 12.02 -16.25 -10.76
CA GLU A 2 12.89 -17.18 -10.03
C GLU A 2 14.00 -16.38 -9.35
N PHE A 3 14.23 -16.66 -8.07
CA PHE A 3 15.26 -16.01 -7.27
C PHE A 3 16.05 -17.08 -6.53
N GLU A 4 17.37 -17.09 -6.68
CA GLU A 4 18.26 -18.10 -6.08
C GLU A 4 18.30 -18.02 -4.55
N ASP A 5 18.04 -16.84 -3.98
CA ASP A 5 18.06 -16.55 -2.55
C ASP A 5 16.66 -16.56 -1.89
N LEU A 6 15.61 -16.94 -2.65
CA LEU A 6 14.27 -17.07 -2.08
C LEU A 6 14.23 -18.25 -1.09
N PRO A 7 13.79 -18.01 0.16
CA PRO A 7 13.62 -19.09 1.12
C PRO A 7 12.63 -20.15 0.61
N ALA A 8 12.94 -21.44 0.82
CA ALA A 8 12.17 -22.56 0.25
C ALA A 8 10.70 -22.56 0.69
N GLY A 9 10.40 -22.09 1.90
CA GLY A 9 9.03 -21.94 2.41
C GLY A 9 8.18 -20.96 1.60
N PHE A 10 8.80 -20.06 0.81
CA PHE A 10 8.12 -19.09 -0.03
C PHE A 10 8.12 -19.46 -1.52
N ASP A 11 8.57 -20.68 -1.86
CA ASP A 11 8.40 -21.14 -3.24
C ASP A 11 6.93 -21.18 -3.64
N GLY A 12 6.61 -20.58 -4.78
CA GLY A 12 5.23 -20.41 -5.25
C GLY A 12 4.41 -19.33 -4.52
N TYR A 13 5.02 -18.52 -3.65
CA TYR A 13 4.34 -17.42 -2.94
C TYR A 13 3.82 -16.37 -3.93
N GLN A 14 2.53 -16.08 -3.86
CA GLN A 14 1.85 -15.20 -4.80
C GLN A 14 1.63 -13.82 -4.24
N ILE A 15 2.09 -12.80 -4.99
CA ILE A 15 1.92 -11.38 -4.65
C ILE A 15 1.07 -10.73 -5.73
N THR A 16 -0.02 -10.07 -5.33
CA THR A 16 -0.74 -9.15 -6.22
C THR A 16 -0.41 -7.72 -5.85
N GLN A 17 0.07 -6.96 -6.83
CA GLN A 17 0.29 -5.52 -6.66
C GLN A 17 -0.87 -4.73 -7.27
N ILE A 18 -1.32 -3.71 -6.53
CA ILE A 18 -2.28 -2.69 -6.98
C ILE A 18 -1.62 -1.33 -6.75
N SER A 19 -1.71 -0.44 -7.71
CA SER A 19 -1.12 0.90 -7.63
C SER A 19 -2.02 1.94 -8.28
N ASP A 20 -1.86 3.19 -7.90
CA ASP A 20 -2.33 4.37 -8.63
C ASP A 20 -3.82 4.31 -8.99
N ILE A 21 -4.67 3.94 -8.04
CA ILE A 21 -6.10 3.81 -8.30
C ILE A 21 -6.80 5.15 -8.49
N HIS A 22 -6.27 6.24 -7.91
CA HIS A 22 -6.81 7.59 -8.11
C HIS A 22 -8.33 7.63 -8.03
N SER A 23 -8.88 7.22 -6.88
CA SER A 23 -10.31 6.93 -6.67
C SER A 23 -11.25 8.10 -6.99
N GLY A 24 -10.75 9.34 -7.01
CA GLY A 24 -11.49 10.50 -7.46
C GLY A 24 -11.86 10.49 -8.96
N SER A 25 -11.25 9.59 -9.74
CA SER A 25 -11.52 9.40 -11.15
C SER A 25 -12.55 8.30 -11.45
N PHE A 26 -13.04 7.62 -10.42
CA PHE A 26 -14.00 6.53 -10.59
C PHE A 26 -15.42 7.03 -10.80
N ASP A 27 -16.11 6.46 -11.76
CA ASP A 27 -17.47 6.81 -12.16
C ASP A 27 -18.44 5.60 -12.18
N ASN A 28 -17.93 4.38 -12.06
CA ASN A 28 -18.71 3.16 -12.23
C ASN A 28 -18.41 2.13 -11.13
N LYS A 29 -19.38 1.96 -10.23
CA LYS A 29 -19.26 1.05 -9.09
C LYS A 29 -19.12 -0.40 -9.51
N ASP A 30 -19.87 -0.85 -10.50
CA ASP A 30 -19.86 -2.25 -10.93
C ASP A 30 -18.50 -2.66 -11.50
N LYS A 31 -17.84 -1.73 -12.23
CA LYS A 31 -16.48 -1.95 -12.73
C LYS A 31 -15.46 -2.07 -11.60
N ILE A 32 -15.59 -1.25 -10.55
CA ILE A 32 -14.66 -1.29 -9.41
C ILE A 32 -14.92 -2.56 -8.57
N GLU A 33 -16.17 -2.94 -8.36
CA GLU A 33 -16.49 -4.22 -7.71
C GLU A 33 -15.97 -5.41 -8.51
N TYR A 34 -16.12 -5.39 -9.84
CA TYR A 34 -15.55 -6.41 -10.71
C TYR A 34 -14.03 -6.48 -10.60
N ALA A 35 -13.33 -5.33 -10.61
CA ALA A 35 -11.88 -5.29 -10.45
C ALA A 35 -11.42 -5.87 -9.11
N VAL A 36 -12.09 -5.53 -8.02
CA VAL A 36 -11.79 -6.09 -6.68
C VAL A 36 -12.02 -7.61 -6.65
N ASN A 37 -13.07 -8.09 -7.32
CA ASN A 37 -13.32 -9.53 -7.42
C ASN A 37 -12.20 -10.22 -8.22
N LEU A 38 -11.77 -9.66 -9.35
CA LEU A 38 -10.63 -10.20 -10.13
C LEU A 38 -9.36 -10.30 -9.32
N VAL A 39 -9.08 -9.30 -8.48
CA VAL A 39 -7.94 -9.34 -7.56
C VAL A 39 -8.08 -10.49 -6.56
N ASN A 40 -9.25 -10.64 -5.95
CA ASN A 40 -9.51 -11.73 -5.00
C ASN A 40 -9.46 -13.11 -5.64
N GLU A 41 -9.85 -13.24 -6.91
CA GLU A 41 -9.78 -14.49 -7.68
C GLU A 41 -8.36 -14.97 -7.94
N GLN A 42 -7.35 -14.08 -7.80
CA GLN A 42 -5.95 -14.47 -7.89
C GLN A 42 -5.52 -15.36 -6.71
N LEU A 43 -6.28 -15.35 -5.60
CA LEU A 43 -6.00 -16.13 -4.39
C LEU A 43 -4.58 -15.90 -3.85
N SER A 44 -4.09 -14.67 -4.01
CA SER A 44 -2.72 -14.30 -3.63
C SER A 44 -2.48 -14.47 -2.14
N ASP A 45 -1.26 -14.82 -1.78
CA ASP A 45 -0.86 -14.90 -0.38
C ASP A 45 -0.84 -13.50 0.25
N VAL A 46 -0.41 -12.48 -0.50
CA VAL A 46 -0.38 -11.09 -0.05
C VAL A 46 -0.82 -10.13 -1.16
N ILE A 47 -1.48 -9.03 -0.78
CA ILE A 47 -1.76 -7.90 -1.67
C ILE A 47 -0.89 -6.72 -1.23
N MET A 48 -0.21 -6.09 -2.18
CA MET A 48 0.60 -4.89 -1.98
C MET A 48 -0.04 -3.71 -2.72
N PHE A 49 -0.48 -2.71 -1.96
CA PHE A 49 -1.01 -1.47 -2.51
C PHE A 49 0.08 -0.38 -2.45
N THR A 50 0.58 0.05 -3.61
CA THR A 50 1.77 0.89 -3.69
C THR A 50 1.48 2.39 -3.83
N GLY A 51 0.36 2.85 -3.24
CA GLY A 51 0.06 4.28 -3.09
C GLY A 51 -0.79 4.89 -4.18
N ASP A 52 -0.98 6.20 -4.09
CA ASP A 52 -1.86 7.00 -4.94
C ASP A 52 -3.32 6.51 -4.92
N MET A 53 -3.85 6.40 -3.70
CA MET A 53 -5.22 5.98 -3.46
C MET A 53 -6.24 7.02 -3.94
N VAL A 54 -5.91 8.28 -3.80
CA VAL A 54 -6.76 9.42 -4.17
C VAL A 54 -6.07 10.34 -5.17
N ASN A 55 -6.83 11.24 -5.81
CA ASN A 55 -6.23 12.30 -6.62
C ASN A 55 -5.64 13.40 -5.72
N SER A 56 -6.32 13.75 -4.62
CA SER A 56 -5.86 14.74 -3.63
C SER A 56 -6.63 14.72 -2.31
N GLN A 57 -7.86 14.18 -2.30
CA GLN A 57 -8.76 14.33 -1.15
C GLN A 57 -9.26 12.98 -0.64
N SER A 58 -9.18 12.77 0.66
CA SER A 58 -9.69 11.58 1.35
C SER A 58 -11.15 11.25 1.03
N LYS A 59 -11.99 12.30 0.87
CA LYS A 59 -13.41 12.13 0.53
C LYS A 59 -13.64 11.39 -0.80
N GLU A 60 -12.66 11.38 -1.70
CA GLU A 60 -12.73 10.67 -2.98
C GLU A 60 -12.84 9.16 -2.76
N MET A 61 -12.23 8.66 -1.69
CA MET A 61 -12.26 7.23 -1.34
C MET A 61 -13.52 6.82 -0.57
N ARG A 62 -14.26 7.74 0.04
CA ARG A 62 -15.46 7.42 0.86
C ARG A 62 -16.47 6.51 0.16
N PRO A 63 -16.87 6.77 -1.12
CA PRO A 63 -17.83 5.92 -1.82
C PRO A 63 -17.33 4.50 -2.08
N TRP A 64 -16.01 4.31 -2.15
CA TRP A 64 -15.35 3.09 -2.56
C TRP A 64 -14.82 2.25 -1.39
N LYS A 65 -14.78 2.81 -0.18
CA LYS A 65 -14.28 2.18 1.03
C LYS A 65 -14.85 0.77 1.22
N SER A 66 -16.17 0.61 1.13
CA SER A 66 -16.82 -0.69 1.30
C SER A 66 -16.48 -1.71 0.21
N THR A 67 -16.11 -1.25 -0.99
CA THR A 67 -15.70 -2.13 -2.09
C THR A 67 -14.26 -2.60 -1.87
N PHE A 68 -13.33 -1.68 -1.57
CA PHE A 68 -11.94 -2.01 -1.31
C PHE A 68 -11.72 -2.78 0.00
N SER A 69 -12.59 -2.63 1.00
CA SER A 69 -12.61 -3.48 2.21
C SER A 69 -12.85 -4.97 1.91
N LYS A 70 -13.28 -5.32 0.70
CA LYS A 70 -13.45 -6.70 0.25
C LYS A 70 -12.15 -7.33 -0.25
N LEU A 71 -11.09 -6.55 -0.46
CA LEU A 71 -9.77 -7.10 -0.79
C LEU A 71 -9.30 -8.00 0.34
N LYS A 72 -8.85 -9.19 -0.02
CA LYS A 72 -8.38 -10.18 0.94
C LYS A 72 -7.24 -11.01 0.37
N ALA A 73 -6.26 -11.24 1.20
CA ALA A 73 -5.18 -12.18 0.98
C ALA A 73 -4.87 -12.90 2.28
N LYS A 74 -4.22 -14.06 2.21
CA LYS A 74 -3.93 -14.91 3.36
C LYS A 74 -3.10 -14.17 4.43
N ASP A 75 -2.06 -13.48 3.99
CA ASP A 75 -1.13 -12.76 4.86
C ASP A 75 -1.44 -11.25 4.94
N GLY A 76 -2.56 -10.82 4.33
CA GLY A 76 -3.11 -9.47 4.46
C GLY A 76 -2.88 -8.57 3.25
N VAL A 77 -3.29 -7.32 3.45
CA VAL A 77 -3.12 -6.23 2.47
C VAL A 77 -2.20 -5.19 3.09
N PHE A 78 -1.00 -5.04 2.54
CA PHE A 78 -0.04 -4.02 2.95
C PHE A 78 -0.11 -2.83 2.01
N SER A 79 -0.06 -1.62 2.56
CA SER A 79 -0.12 -0.40 1.76
C SER A 79 0.99 0.57 2.11
N ILE A 80 1.30 1.44 1.17
CA ILE A 80 2.12 2.64 1.38
C ILE A 80 1.39 3.86 0.82
N LEU A 81 1.93 5.04 1.05
CA LEU A 81 1.42 6.29 0.50
C LEU A 81 2.20 6.68 -0.75
N GLY A 82 1.48 7.11 -1.79
CA GLY A 82 2.04 7.80 -2.94
C GLY A 82 2.02 9.32 -2.76
N ASN A 83 2.54 10.04 -3.76
CA ASN A 83 2.66 11.50 -3.69
C ASN A 83 1.30 12.21 -3.68
N HIS A 84 0.27 11.67 -4.32
CA HIS A 84 -1.09 12.22 -4.32
C HIS A 84 -1.79 12.14 -2.97
N ASP A 85 -1.46 11.13 -2.17
CA ASP A 85 -2.11 10.86 -0.88
C ASP A 85 -1.84 11.93 0.17
N TYR A 86 -0.80 12.76 0.01
CA TYR A 86 -0.51 13.90 0.90
C TYR A 86 -1.33 15.16 0.60
N GLY A 87 -2.13 15.16 -0.49
CA GLY A 87 -2.95 16.30 -0.88
C GLY A 87 -2.17 17.55 -1.30
N ASP A 88 -0.94 17.39 -1.79
CA ASP A 88 -0.07 18.50 -2.18
C ASP A 88 -0.48 19.14 -3.53
N TYR A 89 -1.38 18.50 -4.31
CA TYR A 89 -1.79 18.95 -5.64
C TYR A 89 -2.98 19.90 -5.64
N MET A 90 -3.48 20.29 -4.47
CA MET A 90 -4.56 21.26 -4.38
C MET A 90 -4.27 22.37 -3.36
N ARG A 91 -5.03 23.46 -3.45
CA ARG A 91 -4.99 24.52 -2.44
C ARG A 91 -5.98 24.18 -1.32
N TRP A 92 -5.49 24.22 -0.10
CA TRP A 92 -6.29 23.99 1.11
C TRP A 92 -6.67 25.31 1.75
N PRO A 93 -7.85 25.37 2.42
CA PRO A 93 -8.26 26.58 3.15
C PRO A 93 -7.32 26.93 4.31
N SER A 94 -6.73 25.89 4.94
CA SER A 94 -5.75 26.03 6.02
C SER A 94 -4.88 24.75 6.11
N ASP A 95 -3.80 24.80 6.87
CA ASP A 95 -2.93 23.65 7.15
C ASP A 95 -3.67 22.60 8.00
N GLU A 96 -4.57 23.04 8.88
CA GLU A 96 -5.44 22.15 9.67
C GLU A 96 -6.35 21.32 8.75
N ALA A 97 -7.01 21.97 7.79
CA ALA A 97 -7.88 21.26 6.83
C ALA A 97 -7.12 20.23 6.00
N LYS A 98 -5.87 20.53 5.64
CA LYS A 98 -4.99 19.57 4.96
C LYS A 98 -4.62 18.40 5.87
N SER A 99 -4.27 18.70 7.12
CA SER A 99 -3.93 17.68 8.11
C SER A 99 -5.11 16.75 8.43
N GLU A 100 -6.30 17.31 8.57
CA GLU A 100 -7.54 16.53 8.78
C GLU A 100 -7.82 15.60 7.59
N ASN A 101 -7.67 16.10 6.35
CA ASN A 101 -7.82 15.29 5.15
C ASN A 101 -6.82 14.12 5.13
N PHE A 102 -5.57 14.40 5.45
CA PHE A 102 -4.54 13.36 5.50
C PHE A 102 -4.85 12.31 6.56
N GLN A 103 -5.22 12.75 7.77
CA GLN A 103 -5.60 11.84 8.86
C GLN A 103 -6.81 10.98 8.47
N GLU A 104 -7.82 11.57 7.84
CA GLU A 104 -8.98 10.82 7.35
C GLU A 104 -8.57 9.73 6.34
N LEU A 105 -7.61 10.00 5.45
CA LEU A 105 -7.13 8.99 4.51
C LEU A 105 -6.44 7.82 5.22
N LEU A 106 -5.66 8.10 6.27
CA LEU A 106 -5.04 7.06 7.09
C LEU A 106 -6.11 6.21 7.80
N ASP A 107 -7.13 6.86 8.35
CA ASP A 107 -8.24 6.18 9.02
C ASP A 107 -9.06 5.32 8.03
N ILE A 108 -9.28 5.81 6.80
CA ILE A 108 -9.95 5.05 5.74
C ILE A 108 -9.16 3.77 5.41
N GLN A 109 -7.84 3.84 5.24
CA GLN A 109 -7.01 2.66 4.97
C GLN A 109 -7.09 1.65 6.11
N LYS A 110 -6.97 2.11 7.35
CA LYS A 110 -7.12 1.28 8.54
C LYS A 110 -8.49 0.60 8.61
N ASP A 111 -9.55 1.35 8.34
CA ASP A 111 -10.93 0.84 8.35
C ASP A 111 -11.20 -0.18 7.21
N MET A 112 -10.47 -0.09 6.10
CA MET A 112 -10.48 -1.08 5.03
C MET A 112 -9.71 -2.36 5.39
N GLY A 113 -8.97 -2.36 6.51
CA GLY A 113 -8.15 -3.48 6.94
C GLY A 113 -6.77 -3.52 6.29
N PHE A 114 -6.31 -2.41 5.74
CA PHE A 114 -4.95 -2.30 5.18
C PHE A 114 -3.94 -2.03 6.30
N ASP A 115 -2.83 -2.75 6.27
CA ASP A 115 -1.66 -2.46 7.12
C ASP A 115 -0.77 -1.45 6.40
N LEU A 116 -0.94 -0.17 6.76
CA LEU A 116 -0.21 0.94 6.17
C LEU A 116 1.19 1.04 6.75
N LEU A 117 2.19 0.91 5.87
CA LEU A 117 3.60 1.03 6.20
C LEU A 117 4.09 2.46 5.91
N ARG A 118 4.55 3.13 6.96
CA ARG A 118 5.07 4.49 6.87
C ARG A 118 6.54 4.51 7.32
N ASN A 119 7.44 4.17 6.39
CA ASN A 119 8.85 3.91 6.69
C ASN A 119 9.01 2.79 7.73
N GLU A 120 8.28 1.71 7.53
CA GLU A 120 8.21 0.57 8.43
C GLU A 120 8.39 -0.74 7.68
N SER A 121 8.70 -1.82 8.40
CA SER A 121 8.72 -3.17 7.89
C SER A 121 7.72 -4.07 8.60
N ARG A 122 7.24 -5.08 7.89
CA ARG A 122 6.48 -6.21 8.41
C ARG A 122 7.16 -7.50 8.02
N PHE A 123 6.87 -8.55 8.76
CA PHE A 123 7.49 -9.84 8.55
C PHE A 123 6.42 -10.90 8.37
N ILE A 124 6.59 -11.72 7.34
CA ILE A 124 5.80 -12.92 7.13
C ILE A 124 6.71 -14.09 7.45
N GLU A 125 6.27 -14.94 8.37
CA GLU A 125 7.01 -16.12 8.80
C GLU A 125 6.33 -17.38 8.27
N LYS A 126 7.10 -18.27 7.67
CA LYS A 126 6.63 -19.53 7.14
C LYS A 126 7.74 -20.58 7.23
N ASP A 127 7.44 -21.72 7.84
CA ASP A 127 8.35 -22.86 7.98
C ASP A 127 9.71 -22.52 8.63
N GLY A 128 9.71 -21.52 9.54
CA GLY A 128 10.92 -21.02 10.22
C GLY A 128 11.76 -20.05 9.39
N GLU A 129 11.31 -19.70 8.20
CA GLU A 129 11.92 -18.71 7.32
C GLU A 129 11.13 -17.40 7.35
N ARG A 130 11.77 -16.30 6.99
CA ARG A 130 11.20 -14.96 7.13
C ARG A 130 11.35 -14.12 5.86
N LEU A 131 10.25 -13.53 5.45
CA LEU A 131 10.17 -12.55 4.37
C LEU A 131 9.88 -11.17 4.97
N ALA A 132 10.71 -10.17 4.66
CA ALA A 132 10.55 -8.80 5.10
C ALA A 132 9.86 -7.95 4.01
N ILE A 133 8.69 -7.41 4.31
CA ILE A 133 8.02 -6.39 3.51
C ILE A 133 8.44 -5.03 4.06
N ILE A 134 9.13 -4.24 3.25
CA ILE A 134 9.65 -2.93 3.61
C ILE A 134 8.83 -1.89 2.86
N GLY A 135 8.05 -1.09 3.57
CA GLY A 135 7.26 0.00 3.00
C GLY A 135 7.91 1.36 3.25
N VAL A 136 8.23 2.07 2.19
CA VAL A 136 8.72 3.45 2.26
C VAL A 136 7.63 4.43 1.86
N GLU A 137 7.53 5.55 2.57
CA GLU A 137 6.71 6.67 2.14
C GLU A 137 7.28 7.28 0.85
N ASN A 138 6.53 8.19 0.20
CA ASN A 138 6.93 8.79 -1.06
C ASN A 138 8.41 9.26 -1.05
N TRP A 139 9.23 8.66 -1.92
CA TRP A 139 10.65 9.01 -2.05
C TRP A 139 10.84 10.32 -2.82
N GLY A 140 10.03 10.58 -3.82
CA GLY A 140 9.77 11.81 -4.53
C GLY A 140 10.95 12.58 -5.06
N LYS A 141 11.38 12.27 -6.26
CA LYS A 141 12.30 13.16 -7.00
C LYS A 141 11.52 14.38 -7.50
N GLY A 142 11.62 15.51 -6.79
CA GLY A 142 10.89 16.75 -7.12
C GLY A 142 9.68 17.04 -6.24
N PHE A 143 9.32 16.15 -5.33
CA PHE A 143 8.30 16.31 -4.31
C PHE A 143 8.94 16.34 -2.90
N LYS A 144 8.14 16.64 -1.88
CA LYS A 144 8.63 16.56 -0.50
C LYS A 144 8.95 15.09 -0.18
N GLN A 145 10.23 14.79 -0.12
CA GLN A 145 10.70 13.47 0.28
C GLN A 145 10.22 13.15 1.70
N LYS A 146 9.50 12.05 1.83
CA LYS A 146 8.99 11.48 3.07
C LYS A 146 9.62 10.12 3.35
N GLY A 147 10.09 9.45 2.30
CA GLY A 147 10.69 8.12 2.38
C GLY A 147 12.00 8.13 3.15
N ASP A 148 12.14 7.17 4.07
CA ASP A 148 13.35 6.87 4.83
C ASP A 148 13.59 5.36 4.82
N LEU A 149 14.40 4.90 3.88
CA LEU A 149 14.72 3.48 3.73
C LEU A 149 15.51 2.94 4.94
N SER A 150 16.37 3.77 5.55
CA SER A 150 17.13 3.36 6.72
C SER A 150 16.22 3.08 7.91
N LEU A 151 15.22 3.93 8.12
CA LEU A 151 14.20 3.73 9.15
C LEU A 151 13.33 2.52 8.81
N ALA A 152 12.83 2.44 7.57
CA ALA A 152 11.96 1.36 7.10
C ALA A 152 12.61 -0.02 7.26
N SER A 153 13.93 -0.12 7.03
CA SER A 153 14.68 -1.37 7.12
C SER A 153 15.38 -1.63 8.46
N SER A 154 15.18 -0.77 9.46
CA SER A 154 15.94 -0.80 10.73
C SER A 154 15.80 -2.09 11.53
N LYS A 155 14.74 -2.89 11.29
CA LYS A 155 14.45 -4.18 11.95
C LYS A 155 14.71 -5.38 11.04
N VAL A 156 15.16 -5.14 9.81
CA VAL A 156 15.38 -6.17 8.79
C VAL A 156 16.78 -6.74 8.94
N GLU A 157 16.86 -8.05 9.08
CA GLU A 157 18.13 -8.75 9.23
C GLU A 157 18.83 -8.93 7.87
N PRO A 158 20.17 -9.07 7.84
CA PRO A 158 20.90 -9.27 6.59
C PRO A 158 20.40 -10.46 5.77
N ASN A 159 20.01 -11.54 6.43
CA ASN A 159 19.58 -12.81 5.80
C ASN A 159 18.08 -12.87 5.50
N ASP A 160 17.29 -11.84 5.85
CA ASP A 160 15.89 -11.80 5.45
C ASP A 160 15.78 -11.67 3.93
N TYR A 161 14.84 -12.39 3.32
CA TYR A 161 14.43 -12.07 1.96
C TYR A 161 13.60 -10.79 1.98
N LYS A 162 13.94 -9.82 1.10
CA LYS A 162 13.43 -8.44 1.18
C LYS A 162 12.57 -8.09 -0.02
N ILE A 163 11.38 -7.59 0.25
CA ILE A 163 10.50 -6.98 -0.74
C ILE A 163 10.32 -5.52 -0.38
N LEU A 164 10.80 -4.64 -1.25
CA LEU A 164 10.63 -3.20 -1.10
C LEU A 164 9.36 -2.74 -1.81
N GLN A 165 8.52 -2.03 -1.08
CA GLN A 165 7.31 -1.38 -1.57
C GLN A 165 7.56 0.12 -1.65
N SER A 166 7.48 0.67 -2.86
CA SER A 166 7.67 2.11 -3.16
C SER A 166 6.69 2.54 -4.24
N ASN A 167 6.18 3.77 -4.16
CA ASN A 167 5.33 4.37 -5.20
C ASN A 167 6.19 4.95 -6.33
N ASP A 168 7.30 5.61 -5.97
CA ASP A 168 8.25 6.18 -6.92
C ASP A 168 9.46 5.25 -7.13
N LEU A 169 9.90 5.15 -8.37
CA LEU A 169 11.13 4.49 -8.80
C LEU A 169 12.20 5.51 -9.19
#